data_b17145543bd4c1c2267e0311b155dc88
#
_entry.id   b17145543bd4c1c2267e0311b155dc88
#
_cell.length_a   1.000
_cell.length_b   1.000
_cell.length_c   1.000
_cell.angle_alpha   90.00
_cell.angle_beta   90.00
_cell.angle_gamma   90.00
#
_symmetry.space_group_name_H-M   'P 1'
#
loop_
_entity.id
_entity.type
_entity.pdbx_description
1 polymer ?
#
loop_
_entity_poly.entity_id
_entity_poly.type
_entity_poly.pdbx_seq_one_letter_code
_entity_poly.pdbx_strand_id
1 'polypeptide(L)'
;MDITADAAGPPGPPEIPGDPLALERQVCFALSVATRSVLSVYRPILEQMGLTHPQYLVMLALWGQSPLAVKELIEMLQLDGPTLSPLLKRLEAAGLVTRTRDPDDERQLRIDLTQKGRALREDALNVPPSVVAKLGMSLGDLEELHKGLTTLNEAARRAGVKPLPAPGKDGV
;
A
#
# COMPACT_ATOMS: atom_id res chain seq x y z
N MET A 1 18.90 43.53 -38.61
CA MET A 1 17.66 43.01 -38.05
C MET A 1 18.06 41.86 -37.15
N ASP A 2 18.49 42.16 -35.93
CA ASP A 2 18.98 41.23 -34.93
C ASP A 2 17.80 40.66 -34.13
N ILE A 3 17.57 39.37 -34.27
CA ILE A 3 16.61 38.62 -33.46
C ILE A 3 17.44 37.81 -32.46
N THR A 4 17.78 38.46 -31.35
CA THR A 4 18.25 37.72 -30.15
C THR A 4 17.08 37.03 -29.53
N ALA A 5 16.93 35.73 -29.86
CA ALA A 5 16.03 34.83 -29.14
C ALA A 5 16.53 34.69 -27.72
N ASP A 6 15.80 35.29 -26.80
CA ASP A 6 15.94 35.09 -25.33
C ASP A 6 15.64 33.62 -25.01
N ALA A 7 16.69 32.83 -24.87
CA ALA A 7 16.58 31.46 -24.41
C ALA A 7 16.43 31.50 -22.88
N ALA A 8 15.18 31.62 -22.40
CA ALA A 8 14.88 31.40 -20.99
C ALA A 8 15.33 29.98 -20.62
N GLY A 9 16.36 29.88 -19.81
CA GLY A 9 16.82 28.60 -19.25
C GLY A 9 15.69 27.90 -18.50
N PRO A 10 15.81 26.58 -18.26
CA PRO A 10 14.80 25.84 -17.50
C PRO A 10 14.56 26.56 -16.16
N PRO A 11 13.30 26.63 -15.70
CA PRO A 11 12.97 27.26 -14.43
C PRO A 11 13.78 26.59 -13.31
N GLY A 12 14.44 27.40 -12.50
CA GLY A 12 15.17 26.94 -11.34
C GLY A 12 14.25 26.17 -10.36
N PRO A 13 14.82 25.42 -9.41
CA PRO A 13 14.01 24.73 -8.41
C PRO A 13 13.14 25.74 -7.66
N PRO A 14 11.89 25.36 -7.29
CA PRO A 14 11.00 26.26 -6.58
C PRO A 14 11.61 26.70 -5.25
N GLU A 15 11.50 27.99 -4.92
CA GLU A 15 11.91 28.50 -3.60
C GLU A 15 10.98 27.95 -2.52
N ILE A 16 11.56 27.30 -1.52
CA ILE A 16 10.83 26.78 -0.36
C ILE A 16 10.94 27.84 0.75
N PRO A 17 9.83 28.53 1.15
CA PRO A 17 9.88 29.54 2.19
C PRO A 17 10.30 28.95 3.55
N GLY A 18 11.16 29.67 4.30
CA GLY A 18 11.67 29.25 5.62
C GLY A 18 12.86 28.31 5.51
N ASP A 19 13.19 27.61 6.62
CA ASP A 19 14.28 26.62 6.63
C ASP A 19 13.84 25.37 5.86
N PRO A 20 14.43 25.07 4.69
CA PRO A 20 14.07 23.90 3.89
C PRO A 20 14.48 22.57 4.55
N LEU A 21 15.33 22.61 5.58
CA LEU A 21 15.78 21.42 6.33
C LEU A 21 14.99 21.20 7.63
N ALA A 22 14.06 22.08 7.97
CA ALA A 22 13.21 21.90 9.15
C ALA A 22 12.44 20.57 9.07
N LEU A 23 12.63 19.71 10.08
CA LEU A 23 12.11 18.33 10.09
C LEU A 23 10.58 18.29 9.98
N GLU A 24 9.91 19.18 10.69
CA GLU A 24 8.45 19.29 10.71
C GLU A 24 7.83 19.67 9.37
N ARG A 25 8.64 20.18 8.44
CA ARG A 25 8.23 20.56 7.08
C ARG A 25 8.50 19.46 6.06
N GLN A 26 9.19 18.39 6.46
CA GLN A 26 9.52 17.29 5.56
C GLN A 26 8.32 16.38 5.33
N VAL A 27 7.84 16.31 4.09
CA VAL A 27 6.74 15.40 3.70
C VAL A 27 7.10 13.95 3.99
N CYS A 28 8.34 13.55 3.76
CA CYS A 28 8.81 12.17 4.05
C CYS A 28 8.73 11.84 5.55
N PHE A 29 9.03 12.82 6.43
CA PHE A 29 8.88 12.64 7.88
C PHE A 29 7.41 12.48 8.26
N ALA A 30 6.54 13.37 7.78
CA ALA A 30 5.11 13.32 8.04
C ALA A 30 4.51 11.97 7.59
N LEU A 31 4.85 11.49 6.38
CA LEU A 31 4.42 10.19 5.88
C LEU A 31 4.92 9.03 6.74
N SER A 32 6.18 9.09 7.18
CA SER A 32 6.76 8.05 8.03
C SER A 32 6.06 7.95 9.40
N VAL A 33 5.77 9.11 10.01
CA VAL A 33 5.02 9.17 11.28
C VAL A 33 3.58 8.69 11.08
N ALA A 34 2.90 9.21 10.05
CA ALA A 34 1.52 8.85 9.75
C ALA A 34 1.37 7.34 9.50
N THR A 35 2.28 6.73 8.74
CA THR A 35 2.26 5.29 8.49
C THR A 35 2.33 4.51 9.79
N ARG A 36 3.29 4.81 10.69
CA ARG A 36 3.42 4.12 11.97
C ARG A 36 2.18 4.29 12.85
N SER A 37 1.62 5.51 12.90
CA SER A 37 0.42 5.81 13.69
C SER A 37 -0.79 5.05 13.18
N VAL A 38 -1.03 5.06 11.88
CA VAL A 38 -2.15 4.33 11.25
C VAL A 38 -2.01 2.82 11.47
N LEU A 39 -0.82 2.25 11.25
CA LEU A 39 -0.57 0.83 11.49
C LEU A 39 -0.79 0.43 12.96
N SER A 40 -0.49 1.32 13.92
CA SER A 40 -0.77 1.10 15.33
C SER A 40 -2.28 1.03 15.62
N VAL A 41 -3.10 1.78 14.88
CA VAL A 41 -4.57 1.69 14.96
C VAL A 41 -5.10 0.39 14.37
N TYR A 42 -4.55 -0.05 13.23
CA TYR A 42 -4.96 -1.29 12.57
C TYR A 42 -4.61 -2.54 13.37
N ARG A 43 -3.43 -2.56 14.03
CA ARG A 43 -2.90 -3.75 14.70
C ARG A 43 -3.91 -4.46 15.60
N PRO A 44 -4.49 -3.85 16.65
CA PRO A 44 -5.40 -4.54 17.56
C PRO A 44 -6.70 -4.99 16.90
N ILE A 45 -7.11 -4.33 15.81
CA ILE A 45 -8.30 -4.71 15.05
C ILE A 45 -8.02 -5.98 14.25
N LEU A 46 -6.89 -6.02 13.54
CA LEU A 46 -6.51 -7.14 12.69
C LEU A 46 -6.05 -8.37 13.48
N GLU A 47 -5.47 -8.19 14.66
CA GLU A 47 -5.10 -9.28 15.56
C GLU A 47 -6.30 -10.15 15.94
N GLN A 48 -7.51 -9.59 16.07
CA GLN A 48 -8.75 -10.34 16.31
C GLN A 48 -9.08 -11.29 15.14
N MET A 49 -8.63 -10.97 13.93
CA MET A 49 -8.79 -11.77 12.73
C MET A 49 -7.58 -12.70 12.48
N GLY A 50 -6.55 -12.65 13.33
CA GLY A 50 -5.30 -13.37 13.14
C GLY A 50 -4.46 -12.87 11.96
N LEU A 51 -4.64 -11.61 11.53
CA LEU A 51 -3.95 -11.00 10.40
C LEU A 51 -2.97 -9.91 10.83
N THR A 52 -1.86 -9.83 10.12
CA THR A 52 -1.02 -8.63 10.08
C THR A 52 -1.54 -7.66 9.00
N HIS A 53 -1.17 -6.38 9.07
CA HIS A 53 -1.61 -5.41 8.06
C HIS A 53 -1.19 -5.81 6.61
N PRO A 54 0.03 -6.26 6.32
CA PRO A 54 0.35 -6.73 4.96
C PRO A 54 -0.48 -7.94 4.51
N GLN A 55 -0.81 -8.87 5.41
CA GLN A 55 -1.69 -10.01 5.10
C GLN A 55 -3.12 -9.53 4.82
N TYR A 56 -3.61 -8.55 5.57
CA TYR A 56 -4.91 -7.94 5.33
C TYR A 56 -5.00 -7.30 3.94
N LEU A 57 -3.94 -6.61 3.47
CA LEU A 57 -3.90 -6.07 2.11
C LEU A 57 -4.00 -7.15 1.03
N VAL A 58 -3.32 -8.30 1.22
CA VAL A 58 -3.45 -9.45 0.31
C VAL A 58 -4.89 -9.98 0.32
N MET A 59 -5.50 -10.11 1.50
CA MET A 59 -6.89 -10.57 1.62
C MET A 59 -7.87 -9.59 0.98
N LEU A 60 -7.65 -8.25 1.10
CA LEU A 60 -8.47 -7.24 0.42
C LEU A 60 -8.44 -7.42 -1.10
N ALA A 61 -7.27 -7.65 -1.68
CA ALA A 61 -7.14 -7.90 -3.11
C ALA A 61 -7.92 -9.16 -3.52
N LEU A 62 -7.78 -10.24 -2.77
CA LEU A 62 -8.45 -11.51 -3.04
C LEU A 62 -9.97 -11.46 -2.78
N TRP A 63 -10.44 -10.69 -1.81
CA TRP A 63 -11.89 -10.48 -1.60
C TRP A 63 -12.51 -9.63 -2.70
N GLY A 64 -11.72 -8.76 -3.33
CA GLY A 64 -12.18 -7.99 -4.50
C GLY A 64 -12.25 -8.85 -5.74
N GLN A 65 -11.25 -9.70 -5.97
CA GLN A 65 -11.16 -10.59 -7.12
C GLN A 65 -10.34 -11.85 -6.73
N SER A 66 -10.89 -13.03 -6.94
CA SER A 66 -10.24 -14.31 -6.70
C SER A 66 -10.71 -15.31 -7.75
N PRO A 67 -9.83 -16.18 -8.29
CA PRO A 67 -8.39 -16.25 -8.01
C PRO A 67 -7.56 -15.16 -8.69
N LEU A 68 -6.37 -14.87 -8.14
CA LEU A 68 -5.39 -13.94 -8.71
C LEU A 68 -4.04 -14.66 -8.93
N ALA A 69 -3.35 -14.31 -10.02
CA ALA A 69 -1.97 -14.72 -10.20
C ALA A 69 -1.04 -13.94 -9.24
N VAL A 70 0.08 -14.55 -8.85
CA VAL A 70 1.08 -13.88 -7.98
C VAL A 70 1.56 -12.56 -8.61
N LYS A 71 1.71 -12.51 -9.93
CA LYS A 71 2.10 -11.30 -10.64
C LYS A 71 1.07 -10.17 -10.49
N GLU A 72 -0.21 -10.50 -10.57
CA GLU A 72 -1.30 -9.52 -10.38
C GLU A 72 -1.29 -8.97 -8.95
N LEU A 73 -1.08 -9.83 -7.95
CA LEU A 73 -0.94 -9.38 -6.55
C LEU A 73 0.27 -8.45 -6.35
N ILE A 74 1.41 -8.75 -6.98
CA ILE A 74 2.60 -7.89 -6.94
C ILE A 74 2.27 -6.49 -7.50
N GLU A 75 1.61 -6.44 -8.65
CA GLU A 75 1.23 -5.19 -9.32
C GLU A 75 0.19 -4.40 -8.52
N MET A 76 -0.87 -5.06 -8.05
CA MET A 76 -1.95 -4.43 -7.27
C MET A 76 -1.45 -3.87 -5.94
N LEU A 77 -0.61 -4.61 -5.23
CA LEU A 77 -0.11 -4.25 -3.90
C LEU A 77 1.18 -3.43 -3.96
N GLN A 78 1.76 -3.25 -5.15
CA GLN A 78 3.06 -2.58 -5.36
C GLN A 78 4.17 -3.18 -4.47
N LEU A 79 4.17 -4.50 -4.34
CA LEU A 79 5.17 -5.27 -3.61
C LEU A 79 6.14 -5.95 -4.58
N ASP A 80 7.24 -6.45 -4.05
CA ASP A 80 8.12 -7.38 -4.77
C ASP A 80 7.81 -8.85 -4.41
N GLY A 81 8.31 -9.77 -5.23
CA GLY A 81 8.12 -11.22 -5.02
C GLY A 81 8.68 -11.72 -3.68
N PRO A 82 9.91 -11.34 -3.29
CA PRO A 82 10.48 -11.68 -1.98
C PRO A 82 9.63 -11.23 -0.80
N THR A 83 8.99 -10.07 -0.87
CA THR A 83 8.09 -9.57 0.18
C THR A 83 6.74 -10.31 0.19
N LEU A 84 6.16 -10.57 -0.97
CA LEU A 84 4.84 -11.21 -1.08
C LEU A 84 4.88 -12.71 -0.72
N SER A 85 5.93 -13.44 -1.12
CA SER A 85 6.02 -14.90 -0.94
C SER A 85 5.85 -15.37 0.51
N PRO A 86 6.51 -14.77 1.52
CA PRO A 86 6.29 -15.13 2.93
C PRO A 86 4.86 -14.83 3.42
N LEU A 87 4.22 -13.77 2.92
CA LEU A 87 2.84 -13.42 3.28
C LEU A 87 1.88 -14.51 2.80
N LEU A 88 2.02 -14.93 1.54
CA LEU A 88 1.21 -16.00 0.95
C LEU A 88 1.40 -17.33 1.69
N LYS A 89 2.64 -17.70 2.03
CA LYS A 89 2.93 -18.92 2.82
C LYS A 89 2.22 -18.90 4.19
N ARG A 90 2.22 -17.76 4.87
CA ARG A 90 1.55 -17.64 6.18
C ARG A 90 0.03 -17.67 6.06
N LEU A 91 -0.54 -17.05 5.03
CA LEU A 91 -1.98 -17.10 4.76
C LEU A 91 -2.44 -18.52 4.39
N GLU A 92 -1.64 -19.26 3.62
CA GLU A 92 -1.88 -20.66 3.29
C GLU A 92 -1.81 -21.55 4.55
N ALA A 93 -0.77 -21.37 5.38
CA ALA A 93 -0.63 -22.08 6.66
C ALA A 93 -1.78 -21.77 7.64
N ALA A 94 -2.36 -20.57 7.58
CA ALA A 94 -3.56 -20.19 8.33
C ALA A 94 -4.85 -20.78 7.73
N GLY A 95 -4.77 -21.42 6.57
CA GLY A 95 -5.90 -22.02 5.85
C GLY A 95 -6.83 -20.99 5.23
N LEU A 96 -6.35 -19.79 4.92
CA LEU A 96 -7.15 -18.70 4.34
C LEU A 96 -7.08 -18.68 2.82
N VAL A 97 -5.97 -19.12 2.26
CA VAL A 97 -5.77 -19.19 0.81
C VAL A 97 -5.22 -20.56 0.40
N THR A 98 -5.38 -20.89 -0.87
CA THR A 98 -4.71 -22.02 -1.55
C THR A 98 -3.79 -21.49 -2.62
N ARG A 99 -2.72 -22.23 -2.93
CA ARG A 99 -1.80 -21.95 -4.02
C ARG A 99 -1.79 -23.11 -4.98
N THR A 100 -2.24 -22.87 -6.18
CA THR A 100 -2.28 -23.88 -7.25
C THR A 100 -1.49 -23.39 -8.45
N ARG A 101 -0.99 -24.30 -9.27
CA ARG A 101 -0.43 -23.93 -10.57
C ARG A 101 -1.56 -23.57 -11.51
N ASP A 102 -1.33 -22.56 -12.35
CA ASP A 102 -2.29 -22.18 -13.37
C ASP A 102 -2.42 -23.34 -14.37
N PRO A 103 -3.65 -23.81 -14.68
CA PRO A 103 -3.85 -24.90 -15.63
C PRO A 103 -3.42 -24.54 -17.06
N ASP A 104 -3.44 -23.25 -17.42
CA ASP A 104 -3.08 -22.76 -18.75
C ASP A 104 -1.59 -22.36 -18.86
N ASP A 105 -0.92 -22.09 -17.71
CA ASP A 105 0.51 -21.80 -17.64
C ASP A 105 1.10 -22.32 -16.31
N GLU A 106 1.63 -23.51 -16.30
CA GLU A 106 2.23 -24.17 -15.13
C GLU A 106 3.35 -23.37 -14.44
N ARG A 107 3.90 -22.34 -15.09
CA ARG A 107 4.92 -21.46 -14.53
C ARG A 107 4.32 -20.41 -13.61
N GLN A 108 3.02 -20.19 -13.68
CA GLN A 108 2.30 -19.23 -12.87
C GLN A 108 1.63 -19.92 -11.67
N LEU A 109 1.71 -19.26 -10.51
CA LEU A 109 0.96 -19.63 -9.32
C LEU A 109 -0.29 -18.76 -9.23
N ARG A 110 -1.43 -19.41 -9.05
CA ARG A 110 -2.72 -18.79 -8.71
C ARG A 110 -2.99 -18.92 -7.23
N ILE A 111 -3.49 -17.85 -6.67
CA ILE A 111 -3.89 -17.74 -5.28
C ILE A 111 -5.40 -17.62 -5.24
N ASP A 112 -6.06 -18.53 -4.56
CA ASP A 112 -7.51 -18.51 -4.37
C ASP A 112 -7.86 -18.52 -2.88
N LEU A 113 -9.03 -17.99 -2.56
CA LEU A 113 -9.58 -18.02 -1.20
C LEU A 113 -10.11 -19.42 -0.87
N THR A 114 -9.82 -19.91 0.32
CA THR A 114 -10.53 -21.05 0.89
C THR A 114 -11.93 -20.63 1.34
N GLN A 115 -12.78 -21.60 1.73
CA GLN A 115 -14.07 -21.28 2.37
C GLN A 115 -13.87 -20.42 3.64
N LYS A 116 -12.85 -20.74 4.47
CA LYS A 116 -12.48 -19.97 5.64
C LYS A 116 -12.05 -18.54 5.28
N GLY A 117 -11.22 -18.40 4.21
CA GLY A 117 -10.79 -17.09 3.72
C GLY A 117 -11.95 -16.23 3.21
N ARG A 118 -12.92 -16.84 2.53
CA ARG A 118 -14.16 -16.16 2.09
C ARG A 118 -15.02 -15.73 3.27
N ALA A 119 -15.20 -16.60 4.26
CA ALA A 119 -16.01 -16.31 5.45
C ALA A 119 -15.42 -15.16 6.29
N LEU A 120 -14.08 -15.06 6.37
CA LEU A 120 -13.39 -14.01 7.12
C LEU A 120 -13.71 -12.59 6.59
N ARG A 121 -14.22 -12.48 5.36
CA ARG A 121 -14.66 -11.20 4.78
C ARG A 121 -15.75 -10.51 5.61
N GLU A 122 -16.63 -11.28 6.23
CA GLU A 122 -17.70 -10.72 7.07
C GLU A 122 -17.13 -9.98 8.28
N ASP A 123 -16.11 -10.54 8.93
CA ASP A 123 -15.42 -9.87 10.03
C ASP A 123 -14.67 -8.63 9.54
N ALA A 124 -14.09 -8.72 8.32
CA ALA A 124 -13.34 -7.62 7.71
C ALA A 124 -14.19 -6.39 7.40
N LEU A 125 -15.51 -6.53 7.22
CA LEU A 125 -16.42 -5.39 7.02
C LEU A 125 -16.41 -4.41 8.19
N ASN A 126 -16.05 -4.86 9.38
CA ASN A 126 -15.95 -4.03 10.59
C ASN A 126 -14.61 -3.26 10.70
N VAL A 127 -13.61 -3.61 9.89
CA VAL A 127 -12.27 -2.98 9.98
C VAL A 127 -12.31 -1.50 9.61
N PRO A 128 -12.84 -1.09 8.43
CA PRO A 128 -12.84 0.32 8.05
C PRO A 128 -13.58 1.22 9.04
N PRO A 129 -14.83 0.93 9.48
CA PRO A 129 -15.51 1.79 10.43
C PRO A 129 -14.80 1.84 11.78
N SER A 130 -14.18 0.75 12.24
CA SER A 130 -13.41 0.73 13.48
C SER A 130 -12.17 1.62 13.41
N VAL A 131 -11.49 1.64 12.27
CA VAL A 131 -10.31 2.50 12.05
C VAL A 131 -10.73 3.97 12.02
N VAL A 132 -11.78 4.30 11.26
CA VAL A 132 -12.35 5.67 11.20
C VAL A 132 -12.70 6.17 12.61
N ALA A 133 -13.42 5.35 13.38
CA ALA A 133 -13.82 5.71 14.75
C ALA A 133 -12.61 5.94 15.67
N LYS A 134 -11.55 5.12 15.55
CA LYS A 134 -10.33 5.27 16.36
C LYS A 134 -9.48 6.46 15.95
N LEU A 135 -9.44 6.81 14.67
CA LEU A 135 -8.73 8.00 14.19
C LEU A 135 -9.46 9.30 14.55
N GLY A 136 -10.78 9.25 14.77
CA GLY A 136 -11.60 10.42 15.07
C GLY A 136 -11.64 11.45 13.91
N MET A 137 -11.33 11.03 12.69
CA MET A 137 -11.36 11.85 11.49
C MET A 137 -12.72 11.71 10.79
N SER A 138 -13.15 12.78 10.10
CA SER A 138 -14.31 12.68 9.22
C SER A 138 -13.99 11.86 7.96
N LEU A 139 -15.03 11.28 7.34
CA LEU A 139 -14.86 10.59 6.06
C LEU A 139 -14.32 11.54 4.98
N GLY A 140 -14.76 12.80 4.99
CA GLY A 140 -14.26 13.83 4.05
C GLY A 140 -12.77 14.07 4.19
N ASP A 141 -12.25 14.22 5.42
CA ASP A 141 -10.82 14.40 5.67
C ASP A 141 -10.01 13.18 5.18
N LEU A 142 -10.53 11.97 5.39
CA LEU A 142 -9.88 10.73 4.91
C LEU A 142 -9.89 10.62 3.38
N GLU A 143 -10.97 11.06 2.72
CA GLU A 143 -11.04 11.10 1.26
C GLU A 143 -10.06 12.13 0.67
N GLU A 144 -9.92 13.31 1.29
CA GLU A 144 -8.94 14.31 0.87
C GLU A 144 -7.51 13.81 1.05
N LEU A 145 -7.21 13.18 2.18
CA LEU A 145 -5.92 12.55 2.42
C LEU A 145 -5.62 11.47 1.37
N HIS A 146 -6.59 10.61 1.08
CA HIS A 146 -6.45 9.56 0.06
C HIS A 146 -6.14 10.16 -1.32
N LYS A 147 -6.84 11.22 -1.73
CA LYS A 147 -6.59 11.94 -3.00
C LYS A 147 -5.17 12.49 -3.04
N GLY A 148 -4.72 13.14 -1.94
CA GLY A 148 -3.36 13.69 -1.84
C GLY A 148 -2.28 12.62 -1.98
N LEU A 149 -2.44 11.49 -1.28
CA LEU A 149 -1.50 10.36 -1.37
C LEU A 149 -1.52 9.70 -2.75
N THR A 150 -2.68 9.59 -3.39
CA THR A 150 -2.80 9.07 -4.76
C THR A 150 -2.05 9.96 -5.74
N THR A 151 -2.24 11.28 -5.66
CA THR A 151 -1.54 12.27 -6.49
C THR A 151 -0.01 12.17 -6.31
N LEU A 152 0.46 12.04 -5.06
CA LEU A 152 1.88 11.86 -4.76
C LEU A 152 2.45 10.58 -5.41
N ASN A 153 1.74 9.47 -5.27
CA ASN A 153 2.14 8.18 -5.84
C ASN A 153 2.17 8.21 -7.37
N GLU A 154 1.23 8.90 -8.00
CA GLU A 154 1.21 9.09 -9.45
C GLU A 154 2.37 9.97 -9.93
N ALA A 155 2.70 11.03 -9.20
CA ALA A 155 3.84 11.88 -9.50
C ALA A 155 5.16 11.09 -9.43
N ALA A 156 5.34 10.28 -8.37
CA ALA A 156 6.51 9.41 -8.23
C ALA A 156 6.63 8.41 -9.38
N ARG A 157 5.52 7.80 -9.79
CA ARG A 157 5.51 6.88 -10.95
C ARG A 157 5.88 7.58 -12.26
N ARG A 158 5.36 8.79 -12.51
CA ARG A 158 5.73 9.59 -13.69
C ARG A 158 7.22 9.95 -13.70
N ALA A 159 7.82 10.16 -12.54
CA ALA A 159 9.25 10.37 -12.39
C ALA A 159 10.09 9.08 -12.53
N GLY A 160 9.48 7.93 -12.85
CA GLY A 160 10.17 6.65 -13.02
C GLY A 160 10.63 6.01 -11.69
N VAL A 161 10.17 6.52 -10.56
CA VAL A 161 10.52 5.99 -9.23
C VAL A 161 9.72 4.72 -8.97
N LYS A 162 10.42 3.61 -8.68
CA LYS A 162 9.78 2.39 -8.18
C LYS A 162 9.68 2.46 -6.66
N PRO A 163 8.56 2.00 -6.07
CA PRO A 163 8.46 1.89 -4.62
C PRO A 163 9.62 1.08 -4.05
N LEU A 164 10.17 1.53 -2.93
CA LEU A 164 11.13 0.72 -2.18
C LEU A 164 10.42 -0.54 -1.65
N PRO A 165 11.14 -1.67 -1.52
CA PRO A 165 10.58 -2.85 -0.86
C PRO A 165 10.06 -2.46 0.53
N ALA A 166 8.97 -3.11 0.95
CA ALA A 166 8.44 -2.87 2.28
C ALA A 166 9.54 -3.10 3.33
N PRO A 167 9.64 -2.23 4.36
CA PRO A 167 10.67 -2.38 5.39
C PRO A 167 10.58 -3.79 6.01
N GLY A 168 11.67 -4.53 5.93
CA GLY A 168 11.82 -5.82 6.59
C GLY A 168 11.65 -5.67 8.11
N LYS A 169 11.52 -6.80 8.82
CA LYS A 169 11.35 -6.82 10.28
C LYS A 169 12.44 -6.10 11.07
N ASP A 170 13.55 -5.73 10.43
CA ASP A 170 14.75 -5.15 11.06
C ASP A 170 14.83 -3.62 10.90
N GLY A 171 13.79 -2.98 10.39
CA GLY A 171 13.73 -1.54 10.17
C GLY A 171 12.60 -0.86 10.94
N VAL A 172 12.66 -0.86 12.25
CA VAL A 172 12.32 0.18 13.25
C VAL A 172 12.91 -0.23 14.57
#